data_9f0b19d40761a2bffe4703a5365c49ab
#
_entry.id   9f0b19d40761a2bffe4703a5365c49ab
#
_cell.length_a   1.000
_cell.length_b   1.000
_cell.length_c   1.000
_cell.angle_alpha   90.00
_cell.angle_beta   90.00
_cell.angle_gamma   90.00
#
_symmetry.space_group_name_H-M   'P 1'
#
loop_
_entity.id
_entity.type
_entity.pdbx_description
1 polymer ?
#
loop_
_entity_poly.entity_id
_entity_poly.type
_entity_poly.pdbx_seq_one_letter_code
_entity_poly.pdbx_strand_id
1 'polypeptide(L)'
;MTADRPRNPVVPGFHPDPSVCRVGADYYLACSSFEYHPGVPILHSRDLVHWRQIGNALADLPLPPGTPSSGGVHAPTLRHHDGRFWLITTEVGTGNLLVTAADPAGPWSAPVRLPDVPGIDPDLAWDEDGTCWCTVAGIAQLRIDPATGRALEAPRPLWSGTRQAPEAPHLYRIGDWWYLLIAEGGTERAHSVSIARARRPDGPYRPCPDNPLLTHAGRPSPIQNTGHADLVQGPDGSWWALLLGVRPRGGTPGWHPLGRETYLTPVSWVDEWPVIAEVPVELPQIPWELHPWPAEPGREDFDGPLPPQWLSVRDRPADRVTTAQRPGRLTLHARDGHVDDTFTGRRQQHHAVRARTRLDTADGTGGLAVRLDDEHAYTVEADGRRVRVVTHLGGQVTVAAERELPHPDVVLRVETAPAAPRGPRTGPDALALGFERPDGTFEPLATLDGRHLTTEVAGGFTGRVIGLYAAEGTAHFDWFELQPLRPGD
;
A
#
# COMPACT_ATOMS: atom_id res chain seq x y z
N MET A 1 15.64 26.20 -16.76
CA MET A 1 15.49 24.94 -16.01
C MET A 1 14.22 24.29 -16.53
N THR A 2 14.33 23.22 -17.31
CA THR A 2 13.16 22.40 -17.66
C THR A 2 12.69 21.76 -16.35
N ALA A 3 11.48 22.09 -15.89
CA ALA A 3 10.88 21.43 -14.74
C ALA A 3 10.94 19.92 -15.01
N ASP A 4 11.45 19.14 -14.05
CA ASP A 4 11.46 17.68 -14.14
C ASP A 4 10.01 17.21 -14.36
N ARG A 5 9.82 16.37 -15.37
CA ARG A 5 8.51 15.79 -15.64
C ARG A 5 8.08 14.92 -14.46
N PRO A 6 6.79 14.95 -14.07
CA PRO A 6 6.28 14.04 -13.07
C PRO A 6 6.54 12.57 -13.47
N ARG A 7 6.73 11.71 -12.49
CA ARG A 7 7.10 10.32 -12.70
C ARG A 7 6.16 9.36 -11.97
N ASN A 8 6.00 8.21 -12.56
CA ASN A 8 5.38 7.05 -11.93
C ASN A 8 6.38 6.27 -11.06
N PRO A 9 5.91 5.62 -9.97
CA PRO A 9 4.53 5.62 -9.48
C PRO A 9 4.12 6.97 -8.88
N VAL A 10 2.84 7.35 -8.98
CA VAL A 10 2.32 8.57 -8.35
C VAL A 10 2.10 8.38 -6.85
N VAL A 11 1.91 7.15 -6.38
CA VAL A 11 1.94 6.78 -4.95
C VAL A 11 2.93 5.63 -4.76
N PRO A 12 4.18 5.93 -4.35
CA PRO A 12 5.22 4.94 -4.17
C PRO A 12 5.08 4.14 -2.87
N GLY A 13 5.74 2.97 -2.82
CA GLY A 13 5.61 1.97 -1.76
C GLY A 13 4.30 1.21 -1.89
N PHE A 14 4.09 0.16 -1.06
CA PHE A 14 2.89 -0.65 -1.27
C PHE A 14 1.60 0.13 -0.96
N HIS A 15 0.97 0.58 -2.01
CA HIS A 15 -0.35 1.19 -2.08
C HIS A 15 -1.07 0.56 -3.27
N PRO A 16 -1.41 -0.74 -3.20
CA PRO A 16 -2.06 -1.44 -4.29
C PRO A 16 -3.58 -1.24 -4.29
N ASP A 17 -4.20 -1.75 -5.33
CA ASP A 17 -5.65 -1.83 -5.46
C ASP A 17 -6.31 -0.45 -5.32
N PRO A 18 -5.84 0.55 -6.12
CA PRO A 18 -6.29 1.92 -5.97
C PRO A 18 -7.73 2.08 -6.41
N SER A 19 -8.55 2.72 -5.57
CA SER A 19 -9.86 3.21 -5.96
C SER A 19 -9.94 4.71 -5.75
N VAL A 20 -10.36 5.45 -6.79
CA VAL A 20 -10.34 6.90 -6.83
C VAL A 20 -11.71 7.50 -7.06
N CYS A 21 -12.04 8.58 -6.36
CA CYS A 21 -13.19 9.40 -6.68
C CYS A 21 -12.83 10.89 -6.75
N ARG A 22 -13.56 11.63 -7.59
CA ARG A 22 -13.43 13.07 -7.75
C ARG A 22 -14.61 13.79 -7.09
N VAL A 23 -14.33 14.81 -6.28
CA VAL A 23 -15.34 15.68 -5.68
C VAL A 23 -14.96 17.14 -5.95
N GLY A 24 -15.63 17.76 -6.90
CA GLY A 24 -15.27 19.09 -7.33
C GLY A 24 -13.89 19.15 -7.99
N ALA A 25 -12.96 19.88 -7.37
CA ALA A 25 -11.57 20.01 -7.82
C ALA A 25 -10.62 19.01 -7.13
N ASP A 26 -11.11 18.24 -6.19
CA ASP A 26 -10.31 17.35 -5.33
C ASP A 26 -10.47 15.89 -5.73
N TYR A 27 -9.42 15.12 -5.55
CA TYR A 27 -9.34 13.68 -5.79
C TYR A 27 -9.00 12.96 -4.51
N TYR A 28 -9.68 11.86 -4.26
CA TYR A 28 -9.46 11.02 -3.08
C TYR A 28 -9.21 9.60 -3.53
N LEU A 29 -8.20 8.96 -2.95
CA LEU A 29 -7.73 7.62 -3.28
C LEU A 29 -7.70 6.75 -2.03
N ALA A 30 -8.21 5.54 -2.14
CA ALA A 30 -8.09 4.49 -1.13
C ALA A 30 -7.27 3.32 -1.68
N CYS A 31 -6.52 2.62 -0.80
CA CYS A 31 -5.71 1.45 -1.16
C CYS A 31 -5.86 0.36 -0.10
N SER A 32 -5.53 -0.88 -0.48
CA SER A 32 -5.43 -2.02 0.45
C SER A 32 -4.41 -1.77 1.55
N SER A 33 -4.67 -2.30 2.74
CA SER A 33 -3.75 -2.22 3.88
C SER A 33 -3.33 -3.57 4.43
N PHE A 34 -4.01 -4.65 4.04
CA PHE A 34 -3.74 -6.02 4.48
C PHE A 34 -3.69 -6.15 6.01
N GLU A 35 -2.63 -6.75 6.56
CA GLU A 35 -2.41 -6.91 8.00
C GLU A 35 -2.03 -5.62 8.74
N TYR A 36 -1.91 -4.49 8.05
CA TYR A 36 -1.48 -3.25 8.69
C TYR A 36 -2.64 -2.39 9.21
N HIS A 37 -2.45 -1.87 10.42
CA HIS A 37 -3.34 -0.91 11.09
C HIS A 37 -2.61 0.45 11.25
N PRO A 38 -3.30 1.59 11.08
CA PRO A 38 -4.71 1.76 10.74
C PRO A 38 -5.00 1.35 9.29
N GLY A 39 -6.19 0.72 9.09
CA GLY A 39 -6.59 0.17 7.80
C GLY A 39 -7.09 1.21 6.81
N VAL A 40 -6.90 0.94 5.52
CA VAL A 40 -7.32 1.71 4.34
C VAL A 40 -6.87 3.17 4.39
N PRO A 41 -5.63 3.46 3.93
CA PRO A 41 -5.16 4.83 3.80
C PRO A 41 -6.04 5.62 2.82
N ILE A 42 -6.36 6.85 3.19
CA ILE A 42 -7.06 7.82 2.34
C ILE A 42 -6.07 8.91 1.95
N LEU A 43 -5.86 9.05 0.64
CA LEU A 43 -4.96 10.05 0.08
C LEU A 43 -5.77 11.12 -0.65
N HIS A 44 -5.24 12.33 -0.67
CA HIS A 44 -5.82 13.50 -1.32
C HIS A 44 -4.87 14.09 -2.36
N SER A 45 -5.41 14.47 -3.51
CA SER A 45 -4.72 15.18 -4.58
C SER A 45 -5.62 16.25 -5.20
N ARG A 46 -5.03 17.25 -5.86
CA ARG A 46 -5.73 18.24 -6.71
C ARG A 46 -5.33 18.14 -8.17
N ASP A 47 -4.43 17.19 -8.48
CA ASP A 47 -3.85 17.09 -9.82
C ASP A 47 -3.59 15.66 -10.28
N LEU A 48 -4.01 14.62 -9.53
CA LEU A 48 -3.78 13.20 -9.78
C LEU A 48 -2.30 12.75 -9.72
N VAL A 49 -1.37 13.67 -9.58
CA VAL A 49 0.08 13.43 -9.60
C VAL A 49 0.66 13.49 -8.19
N HIS A 50 0.29 14.51 -7.43
CA HIS A 50 0.81 14.77 -6.09
C HIS A 50 -0.23 14.37 -5.05
N TRP A 51 0.07 13.31 -4.32
CA TRP A 51 -0.80 12.71 -3.32
C TRP A 51 -0.24 12.90 -1.91
N ARG A 52 -1.12 13.15 -0.95
CA ARG A 52 -0.81 13.19 0.48
C ARG A 52 -1.82 12.37 1.25
N GLN A 53 -1.37 11.51 2.15
CA GLN A 53 -2.26 10.79 3.05
C GLN A 53 -2.88 11.75 4.07
N ILE A 54 -4.21 11.75 4.17
CA ILE A 54 -4.98 12.65 5.05
C ILE A 54 -5.63 11.93 6.22
N GLY A 55 -5.72 10.60 6.17
CA GLY A 55 -6.34 9.78 7.19
C GLY A 55 -6.35 8.31 6.82
N ASN A 56 -7.14 7.54 7.56
CA ASN A 56 -7.38 6.11 7.32
C ASN A 56 -8.86 5.83 7.57
N ALA A 57 -9.52 5.10 6.67
CA ALA A 57 -10.95 4.87 6.77
C ALA A 57 -11.34 3.87 7.88
N LEU A 58 -10.43 2.96 8.24
CA LEU A 58 -10.62 1.95 9.28
C LEU A 58 -9.65 2.18 10.45
N ALA A 59 -9.54 3.45 10.92
CA ALA A 59 -8.62 3.81 11.98
C ALA A 59 -8.96 3.17 13.33
N ASP A 60 -10.25 2.93 13.59
CA ASP A 60 -10.75 2.40 14.86
C ASP A 60 -11.14 0.91 14.78
N LEU A 61 -10.76 0.23 13.68
CA LEU A 61 -11.06 -1.18 13.48
C LEU A 61 -9.77 -2.01 13.49
N PRO A 62 -9.37 -2.56 14.66
CA PRO A 62 -8.26 -3.50 14.73
C PRO A 62 -8.63 -4.80 14.01
N LEU A 63 -7.62 -5.45 13.43
CA LEU A 63 -7.81 -6.73 12.78
C LEU A 63 -7.97 -7.86 13.82
N PRO A 64 -8.70 -8.93 13.48
CA PRO A 64 -8.83 -10.10 14.35
C PRO A 64 -7.46 -10.66 14.75
N PRO A 65 -7.29 -11.09 16.02
CA PRO A 65 -6.09 -11.81 16.42
C PRO A 65 -5.80 -13.01 15.52
N GLY A 66 -4.54 -13.19 15.13
CA GLY A 66 -4.14 -14.28 14.24
C GLY A 66 -4.43 -14.04 12.75
N THR A 67 -4.82 -12.83 12.36
CA THR A 67 -4.85 -12.44 10.93
C THR A 67 -3.48 -12.72 10.31
N PRO A 68 -3.38 -13.56 9.26
CA PRO A 68 -2.10 -13.88 8.65
C PRO A 68 -1.50 -12.70 7.89
N SER A 69 -0.21 -12.75 7.62
CA SER A 69 0.45 -11.84 6.68
C SER A 69 -0.29 -11.85 5.34
N SER A 70 -0.47 -10.67 4.75
CA SER A 70 -1.30 -10.45 3.55
C SER A 70 -2.78 -10.85 3.69
N GLY A 71 -3.25 -11.14 4.90
CA GLY A 71 -4.68 -11.18 5.25
C GLY A 71 -5.19 -9.78 5.58
N GLY A 72 -6.32 -9.70 6.30
CA GLY A 72 -6.89 -8.41 6.73
C GLY A 72 -7.62 -7.67 5.61
N VAL A 73 -7.32 -6.38 5.38
CA VAL A 73 -8.16 -5.51 4.55
C VAL A 73 -7.66 -5.42 3.11
N HIS A 74 -8.47 -5.96 2.19
CA HIS A 74 -8.21 -6.01 0.76
C HIS A 74 -9.03 -4.96 -0.01
N ALA A 75 -8.62 -4.67 -1.21
CA ALA A 75 -9.23 -3.86 -2.27
C ALA A 75 -10.47 -3.04 -1.85
N PRO A 76 -10.27 -1.80 -1.38
CA PRO A 76 -11.38 -0.90 -1.11
C PRO A 76 -11.92 -0.29 -2.40
N THR A 77 -13.23 -0.05 -2.45
CA THR A 77 -13.81 0.89 -3.41
C THR A 77 -14.29 2.13 -2.69
N LEU A 78 -13.84 3.30 -3.16
CA LEU A 78 -14.20 4.62 -2.65
C LEU A 78 -15.11 5.32 -3.65
N ARG A 79 -16.29 5.76 -3.22
CA ARG A 79 -17.24 6.52 -4.02
C ARG A 79 -17.76 7.72 -3.24
N HIS A 80 -18.20 8.76 -3.97
CA HIS A 80 -18.92 9.90 -3.39
C HIS A 80 -20.33 9.95 -3.99
N HIS A 81 -21.33 9.82 -3.13
CA HIS A 81 -22.73 9.81 -3.51
C HIS A 81 -23.58 10.52 -2.45
N ASP A 82 -24.53 11.36 -2.86
CA ASP A 82 -25.42 12.14 -2.00
C ASP A 82 -24.68 12.94 -0.90
N GLY A 83 -23.58 13.63 -1.28
CA GLY A 83 -22.80 14.47 -0.39
C GLY A 83 -22.00 13.72 0.68
N ARG A 84 -21.79 12.43 0.51
CA ARG A 84 -21.10 11.56 1.46
C ARG A 84 -20.11 10.64 0.75
N PHE A 85 -19.01 10.37 1.41
CA PHE A 85 -18.08 9.30 0.99
C PHE A 85 -18.59 7.95 1.48
N TRP A 86 -18.49 6.96 0.59
CA TRP A 86 -18.82 5.57 0.80
C TRP A 86 -17.58 4.74 0.49
N LEU A 87 -17.18 3.90 1.42
CA LEU A 87 -16.07 2.99 1.24
C LEU A 87 -16.52 1.57 1.59
N ILE A 88 -16.43 0.67 0.61
CA ILE A 88 -16.67 -0.76 0.79
C ILE A 88 -15.35 -1.50 0.59
N THR A 89 -15.13 -2.54 1.38
CA THR A 89 -13.90 -3.35 1.30
C THR A 89 -14.15 -4.74 1.87
N THR A 90 -13.17 -5.63 1.69
CA THR A 90 -13.19 -6.97 2.26
C THR A 90 -12.19 -7.09 3.40
N GLU A 91 -12.64 -7.51 4.57
CA GLU A 91 -11.78 -8.03 5.62
C GLU A 91 -11.74 -9.56 5.50
N VAL A 92 -10.63 -10.08 4.99
CA VAL A 92 -10.48 -11.52 4.70
C VAL A 92 -10.68 -12.35 5.96
N GLY A 93 -11.54 -13.36 5.86
CA GLY A 93 -11.94 -14.20 6.99
C GLY A 93 -13.18 -13.72 7.73
N THR A 94 -13.59 -12.44 7.60
CA THR A 94 -14.81 -11.88 8.23
C THR A 94 -15.85 -11.40 7.22
N GLY A 95 -15.44 -11.12 5.97
CA GLY A 95 -16.33 -10.72 4.87
C GLY A 95 -16.30 -9.23 4.56
N ASN A 96 -17.24 -8.80 3.73
CA ASN A 96 -17.33 -7.42 3.26
C ASN A 96 -17.89 -6.48 4.33
N LEU A 97 -17.40 -5.25 4.33
CA LEU A 97 -17.87 -4.18 5.20
C LEU A 97 -17.92 -2.84 4.46
N LEU A 98 -18.76 -1.93 4.97
CA LEU A 98 -18.97 -0.61 4.43
C LEU A 98 -18.88 0.43 5.55
N VAL A 99 -18.16 1.53 5.29
CA VAL A 99 -18.09 2.71 6.16
C VAL A 99 -18.40 3.97 5.36
N THR A 100 -18.86 5.02 6.04
CA THR A 100 -19.19 6.29 5.40
C THR A 100 -18.60 7.46 6.18
N ALA A 101 -18.33 8.58 5.48
CA ALA A 101 -17.89 9.82 6.09
C ALA A 101 -18.43 11.04 5.34
N ALA A 102 -18.60 12.15 6.04
CA ALA A 102 -18.86 13.45 5.42
C ALA A 102 -17.55 14.12 4.96
N ASP A 103 -16.48 13.91 5.73
CA ASP A 103 -15.12 14.35 5.42
C ASP A 103 -14.24 13.12 5.16
N PRO A 104 -13.51 13.05 4.04
CA PRO A 104 -12.67 11.90 3.72
C PRO A 104 -11.49 11.69 4.68
N ALA A 105 -11.07 12.74 5.40
CA ALA A 105 -10.10 12.62 6.48
C ALA A 105 -10.68 11.95 7.75
N GLY A 106 -11.99 11.78 7.81
CA GLY A 106 -12.74 11.20 8.93
C GLY A 106 -13.41 12.26 9.85
N PRO A 107 -14.07 11.84 10.92
CA PRO A 107 -14.23 10.45 11.33
C PRO A 107 -15.12 9.64 10.38
N TRP A 108 -14.76 8.39 10.17
CA TRP A 108 -15.58 7.42 9.44
C TRP A 108 -16.57 6.75 10.39
N SER A 109 -17.70 6.29 9.85
CA SER A 109 -18.73 5.61 10.62
C SER A 109 -18.24 4.27 11.18
N ALA A 110 -18.94 3.73 12.18
CA ALA A 110 -18.83 2.32 12.50
C ALA A 110 -19.12 1.46 11.26
N PRO A 111 -18.43 0.31 11.10
CA PRO A 111 -18.60 -0.53 9.93
C PRO A 111 -19.98 -1.22 9.90
N VAL A 112 -20.63 -1.17 8.75
CA VAL A 112 -21.80 -1.98 8.42
C VAL A 112 -21.29 -3.25 7.73
N ARG A 113 -21.54 -4.42 8.33
CA ARG A 113 -21.15 -5.72 7.76
C ARG A 113 -22.16 -6.16 6.69
N LEU A 114 -21.66 -6.81 5.64
CA LEU A 114 -22.44 -7.31 4.51
C LEU A 114 -22.35 -8.85 4.41
N PRO A 115 -22.96 -9.60 5.34
CA PRO A 115 -22.78 -11.06 5.41
C PRO A 115 -23.28 -11.82 4.20
N ASP A 116 -24.23 -11.24 3.45
CA ASP A 116 -24.83 -11.86 2.26
C ASP A 116 -24.13 -11.46 0.94
N VAL A 117 -23.11 -10.59 1.00
CA VAL A 117 -22.30 -10.21 -0.16
C VAL A 117 -21.06 -11.11 -0.20
N PRO A 118 -20.98 -12.06 -1.17
CA PRO A 118 -19.87 -13.00 -1.23
C PRO A 118 -18.62 -12.39 -1.85
N GLY A 119 -17.49 -13.12 -1.79
CA GLY A 119 -16.28 -12.79 -2.53
C GLY A 119 -15.51 -11.62 -1.94
N ILE A 120 -14.57 -11.12 -2.76
CA ILE A 120 -13.67 -9.99 -2.44
C ILE A 120 -13.84 -8.88 -3.47
N ASP A 121 -13.10 -7.78 -3.32
CA ASP A 121 -13.05 -6.63 -4.23
C ASP A 121 -14.46 -6.06 -4.55
N PRO A 122 -15.23 -5.67 -3.54
CA PRO A 122 -16.57 -5.16 -3.75
C PRO A 122 -16.57 -3.75 -4.35
N ASP A 123 -17.35 -3.51 -5.40
CA ASP A 123 -17.65 -2.19 -5.97
C ASP A 123 -19.04 -1.70 -5.58
N LEU A 124 -19.23 -0.40 -5.56
CA LEU A 124 -20.51 0.29 -5.38
C LEU A 124 -20.81 1.22 -6.55
N ALA A 125 -22.01 1.10 -7.09
CA ALA A 125 -22.54 2.03 -8.08
C ALA A 125 -24.02 2.32 -7.82
N TRP A 126 -24.47 3.53 -8.15
CA TRP A 126 -25.88 3.91 -8.06
C TRP A 126 -26.41 4.24 -9.47
N ASP A 127 -27.59 3.73 -9.76
CA ASP A 127 -28.32 4.08 -10.97
C ASP A 127 -29.19 5.34 -10.76
N GLU A 128 -29.86 5.75 -11.82
CA GLU A 128 -30.70 6.96 -11.84
C GLU A 128 -31.90 6.86 -10.90
N ASP A 129 -32.35 5.65 -10.57
CA ASP A 129 -33.45 5.40 -9.66
C ASP A 129 -32.98 5.36 -8.18
N GLY A 130 -31.69 5.54 -7.94
CA GLY A 130 -31.06 5.48 -6.62
C GLY A 130 -30.80 4.06 -6.12
N THR A 131 -30.93 3.04 -6.97
CA THR A 131 -30.61 1.64 -6.64
C THR A 131 -29.12 1.49 -6.45
N CYS A 132 -28.70 0.93 -5.32
CA CYS A 132 -27.31 0.61 -5.05
C CYS A 132 -26.95 -0.79 -5.55
N TRP A 133 -26.02 -0.85 -6.49
CA TRP A 133 -25.47 -2.07 -7.08
C TRP A 133 -24.12 -2.39 -6.44
N CYS A 134 -23.97 -3.62 -5.98
CA CYS A 134 -22.69 -4.15 -5.49
C CYS A 134 -22.21 -5.23 -6.45
N THR A 135 -20.97 -5.09 -6.94
CA THR A 135 -20.32 -6.08 -7.82
C THR A 135 -19.05 -6.58 -7.13
N VAL A 136 -18.76 -7.87 -7.20
CA VAL A 136 -17.63 -8.51 -6.50
C VAL A 136 -16.76 -9.32 -7.45
N ALA A 137 -15.58 -9.75 -7.02
CA ALA A 137 -14.69 -10.65 -7.75
C ALA A 137 -15.45 -11.92 -8.22
N GLY A 138 -15.02 -12.50 -9.34
CA GLY A 138 -15.81 -13.48 -10.09
C GLY A 138 -16.94 -12.84 -10.90
N ILE A 139 -17.03 -11.48 -10.83
CA ILE A 139 -17.95 -10.60 -11.55
C ILE A 139 -19.41 -11.00 -11.34
N ALA A 140 -19.76 -11.19 -10.08
CA ALA A 140 -21.13 -11.36 -9.63
C ALA A 140 -21.67 -10.04 -9.06
N GLN A 141 -22.95 -9.75 -9.33
CA GLN A 141 -23.60 -8.51 -8.93
C GLN A 141 -24.92 -8.78 -8.20
N LEU A 142 -25.23 -7.91 -7.27
CA LEU A 142 -26.50 -7.88 -6.54
C LEU A 142 -26.87 -6.46 -6.17
N ARG A 143 -28.15 -6.23 -5.87
CA ARG A 143 -28.60 -4.99 -5.25
C ARG A 143 -28.49 -5.11 -3.73
N ILE A 144 -28.08 -4.03 -3.09
CA ILE A 144 -27.97 -3.95 -1.64
C ILE A 144 -28.71 -2.73 -1.10
N ASP A 145 -29.09 -2.79 0.17
CA ASP A 145 -29.40 -1.62 0.98
C ASP A 145 -28.09 -1.17 1.68
N PRO A 146 -27.43 -0.09 1.21
CA PRO A 146 -26.15 0.30 1.76
C PRO A 146 -26.24 0.85 3.20
N ALA A 147 -27.43 1.23 3.68
CA ALA A 147 -27.61 1.70 5.05
C ALA A 147 -27.56 0.55 6.06
N THR A 148 -28.01 -0.63 5.67
CA THR A 148 -28.08 -1.81 6.53
C THR A 148 -27.11 -2.93 6.16
N GLY A 149 -26.49 -2.85 4.99
CA GLY A 149 -25.64 -3.91 4.43
C GLY A 149 -26.40 -5.13 3.91
N ARG A 150 -27.73 -5.10 3.90
CA ARG A 150 -28.57 -6.23 3.50
C ARG A 150 -28.59 -6.41 1.99
N ALA A 151 -28.37 -7.64 1.53
CA ALA A 151 -28.63 -8.02 0.14
C ALA A 151 -30.15 -8.00 -0.14
N LEU A 152 -30.54 -7.41 -1.27
CA LEU A 152 -31.93 -7.34 -1.71
C LEU A 152 -32.30 -8.46 -2.67
N GLU A 153 -31.30 -9.17 -3.20
CA GLU A 153 -31.44 -10.31 -4.10
C GLU A 153 -30.21 -11.21 -4.02
N ALA A 154 -30.30 -12.41 -4.56
CA ALA A 154 -29.14 -13.29 -4.68
C ALA A 154 -28.14 -12.73 -5.72
N PRO A 155 -26.82 -12.91 -5.51
CA PRO A 155 -25.82 -12.51 -6.49
C PRO A 155 -25.98 -13.29 -7.80
N ARG A 156 -25.79 -12.62 -8.92
CA ARG A 156 -25.87 -13.18 -10.26
C ARG A 156 -24.63 -12.84 -11.07
N PRO A 157 -24.12 -13.75 -11.91
CA PRO A 157 -22.99 -13.46 -12.77
C PRO A 157 -23.37 -12.42 -13.82
N LEU A 158 -22.49 -11.43 -14.06
CA LEU A 158 -22.63 -10.45 -15.13
C LEU A 158 -21.82 -10.80 -16.36
N TRP A 159 -20.56 -11.15 -16.14
CA TRP A 159 -19.58 -11.43 -17.17
C TRP A 159 -18.45 -12.29 -16.58
N SER A 160 -17.89 -13.20 -17.36
CA SER A 160 -16.83 -14.10 -16.89
C SER A 160 -15.41 -13.59 -17.17
N GLY A 161 -15.29 -12.38 -17.74
CA GLY A 161 -14.00 -11.91 -18.25
C GLY A 161 -13.57 -12.64 -19.52
N THR A 162 -12.31 -12.45 -19.91
CA THR A 162 -11.66 -13.11 -21.06
C THR A 162 -10.49 -13.99 -20.64
N ARG A 163 -10.06 -13.89 -19.37
CA ARG A 163 -8.93 -14.61 -18.78
C ARG A 163 -9.31 -15.19 -17.41
N GLN A 164 -8.36 -15.89 -16.78
CA GLN A 164 -8.52 -16.41 -15.43
C GLN A 164 -8.60 -15.30 -14.37
N ALA A 165 -9.16 -15.62 -13.21
CA ALA A 165 -9.23 -14.75 -12.04
C ALA A 165 -9.78 -13.35 -12.33
N PRO A 166 -11.04 -13.22 -12.85
CA PRO A 166 -11.67 -11.91 -12.99
C PRO A 166 -12.01 -11.34 -11.62
N GLU A 167 -11.49 -10.13 -11.35
CA GLU A 167 -11.54 -9.46 -10.04
C GLU A 167 -11.63 -7.94 -10.21
N ALA A 168 -11.66 -7.19 -9.10
CA ALA A 168 -11.64 -5.73 -9.10
C ALA A 168 -12.64 -5.07 -10.04
N PRO A 169 -13.93 -5.41 -9.96
CA PRO A 169 -14.94 -4.78 -10.81
C PRO A 169 -15.11 -3.31 -10.43
N HIS A 170 -15.22 -2.44 -11.44
CA HIS A 170 -15.69 -1.07 -11.26
C HIS A 170 -16.74 -0.74 -12.30
N LEU A 171 -17.87 -0.22 -11.84
CA LEU A 171 -19.04 0.08 -12.68
C LEU A 171 -19.19 1.59 -12.87
N TYR A 172 -19.25 2.03 -14.14
CA TYR A 172 -19.37 3.46 -14.50
C TYR A 172 -20.54 3.71 -15.42
N ARG A 173 -21.26 4.81 -15.19
CA ARG A 173 -22.19 5.36 -16.16
C ARG A 173 -21.50 6.48 -16.94
N ILE A 174 -21.20 6.25 -18.23
CA ILE A 174 -20.53 7.23 -19.11
C ILE A 174 -21.34 7.37 -20.40
N GLY A 175 -21.90 8.55 -20.62
CA GLY A 175 -22.84 8.76 -21.72
C GLY A 175 -24.04 7.80 -21.59
N ASP A 176 -24.35 7.08 -22.68
CA ASP A 176 -25.47 6.14 -22.74
C ASP A 176 -25.12 4.72 -22.27
N TRP A 177 -23.89 4.47 -21.81
CA TRP A 177 -23.41 3.15 -21.48
C TRP A 177 -23.07 2.99 -20.03
N TRP A 178 -23.31 1.77 -19.53
CA TRP A 178 -22.69 1.25 -18.32
C TRP A 178 -21.46 0.46 -18.72
N TYR A 179 -20.30 0.84 -18.16
CA TYR A 179 -19.03 0.17 -18.38
C TYR A 179 -18.67 -0.62 -17.13
N LEU A 180 -18.27 -1.85 -17.33
CA LEU A 180 -17.74 -2.73 -16.28
C LEU A 180 -16.26 -2.98 -16.58
N LEU A 181 -15.39 -2.29 -15.84
CA LEU A 181 -13.96 -2.48 -15.86
C LEU A 181 -13.59 -3.57 -14.86
N ILE A 182 -12.66 -4.45 -15.23
CA ILE A 182 -12.18 -5.53 -14.36
C ILE A 182 -10.68 -5.71 -14.49
N ALA A 183 -10.07 -6.30 -13.46
CA ALA A 183 -8.77 -6.93 -13.56
C ALA A 183 -8.92 -8.43 -13.84
N GLU A 184 -7.97 -9.01 -14.53
CA GLU A 184 -7.92 -10.45 -14.81
C GLU A 184 -6.48 -10.92 -15.08
N GLY A 185 -6.26 -12.24 -15.10
CA GLY A 185 -4.95 -12.85 -15.29
C GLY A 185 -4.19 -13.16 -14.00
N GLY A 186 -4.72 -12.71 -12.86
CA GLY A 186 -4.06 -12.75 -11.55
C GLY A 186 -3.06 -11.61 -11.37
N THR A 187 -2.80 -11.20 -10.13
CA THR A 187 -2.01 -9.99 -9.76
C THR A 187 -0.51 -10.07 -10.09
N GLU A 188 -0.06 -11.14 -10.75
CA GLU A 188 1.33 -11.39 -11.13
C GLU A 188 1.61 -10.89 -12.57
N ARG A 189 2.56 -11.55 -13.26
CA ARG A 189 3.01 -11.17 -14.61
C ARG A 189 1.94 -11.15 -15.69
N ALA A 190 0.86 -11.94 -15.52
CA ALA A 190 -0.24 -11.99 -16.48
C ALA A 190 -1.33 -10.95 -16.22
N HIS A 191 -1.19 -10.14 -15.18
CA HIS A 191 -2.16 -9.14 -14.76
C HIS A 191 -2.53 -8.18 -15.90
N SER A 192 -3.80 -7.87 -16.01
CA SER A 192 -4.34 -7.10 -17.12
C SER A 192 -5.64 -6.41 -16.75
N VAL A 193 -6.02 -5.42 -17.55
CA VAL A 193 -7.27 -4.68 -17.45
C VAL A 193 -8.15 -5.01 -18.65
N SER A 194 -9.41 -5.37 -18.42
CA SER A 194 -10.42 -5.63 -19.45
C SER A 194 -11.71 -4.89 -19.14
N ILE A 195 -12.53 -4.65 -20.16
CA ILE A 195 -13.78 -3.90 -20.04
C ILE A 195 -14.90 -4.51 -20.87
N ALA A 196 -16.13 -4.37 -20.38
CA ALA A 196 -17.34 -4.63 -21.12
C ALA A 196 -18.35 -3.49 -20.95
N ARG A 197 -19.36 -3.36 -21.83
CA ARG A 197 -20.40 -2.35 -21.71
C ARG A 197 -21.79 -2.89 -21.93
N ALA A 198 -22.78 -2.23 -21.33
CA ALA A 198 -24.21 -2.56 -21.45
C ALA A 198 -25.05 -1.27 -21.45
N ARG A 199 -26.32 -1.37 -21.83
CA ARG A 199 -27.25 -0.23 -21.70
C ARG A 199 -27.86 -0.11 -20.31
N ARG A 200 -27.74 -1.14 -19.48
CA ARG A 200 -28.28 -1.21 -18.12
C ARG A 200 -27.19 -1.68 -17.16
N PRO A 201 -27.25 -1.30 -15.89
CA PRO A 201 -26.24 -1.72 -14.89
C PRO A 201 -26.20 -3.22 -14.69
N ASP A 202 -27.32 -3.89 -14.96
CA ASP A 202 -27.50 -5.33 -14.85
C ASP A 202 -27.25 -6.10 -16.17
N GLY A 203 -26.76 -5.45 -17.21
CA GLY A 203 -26.39 -6.09 -18.47
C GLY A 203 -27.56 -6.22 -19.48
N PRO A 204 -27.43 -7.09 -20.50
CA PRO A 204 -26.26 -7.95 -20.76
C PRO A 204 -25.03 -7.16 -21.23
N TYR A 205 -23.86 -7.53 -20.72
CA TYR A 205 -22.58 -6.89 -21.04
C TYR A 205 -21.96 -7.44 -22.32
N ARG A 206 -21.48 -6.53 -23.18
CA ARG A 206 -20.73 -6.84 -24.38
C ARG A 206 -19.25 -6.50 -24.13
N PRO A 207 -18.32 -7.47 -24.27
CA PRO A 207 -16.90 -7.22 -24.07
C PRO A 207 -16.34 -6.30 -25.15
N CYS A 208 -15.32 -5.50 -24.80
CA CYS A 208 -14.52 -4.75 -25.76
C CYS A 208 -13.79 -5.74 -26.69
N PRO A 209 -13.80 -5.50 -28.03
CA PRO A 209 -13.08 -6.36 -28.98
C PRO A 209 -11.56 -6.39 -28.75
N ASP A 210 -11.01 -5.31 -28.18
CA ASP A 210 -9.58 -5.12 -27.97
C ASP A 210 -9.09 -5.54 -26.57
N ASN A 211 -9.93 -6.28 -25.80
CA ASN A 211 -9.49 -6.79 -24.51
C ASN A 211 -8.30 -7.77 -24.62
N PRO A 212 -7.32 -7.71 -23.69
CA PRO A 212 -7.23 -6.76 -22.59
C PRO A 212 -6.78 -5.37 -23.06
N LEU A 213 -7.36 -4.32 -22.47
CA LEU A 213 -7.00 -2.94 -22.77
C LEU A 213 -5.57 -2.57 -22.36
N LEU A 214 -5.09 -3.21 -21.30
CA LEU A 214 -3.75 -2.98 -20.77
C LEU A 214 -3.18 -4.27 -20.17
N THR A 215 -1.95 -4.56 -20.51
CA THR A 215 -1.06 -5.51 -19.81
C THR A 215 0.39 -5.24 -20.17
N HIS A 216 1.30 -5.39 -19.23
CA HIS A 216 2.74 -5.37 -19.47
C HIS A 216 3.35 -6.78 -19.56
N ALA A 217 2.53 -7.82 -19.56
CA ALA A 217 2.96 -9.20 -19.70
C ALA A 217 3.78 -9.41 -21.00
N GLY A 218 5.00 -9.93 -20.87
CA GLY A 218 5.88 -10.20 -22.01
C GLY A 218 6.49 -8.95 -22.66
N ARG A 219 6.28 -7.75 -22.12
CA ARG A 219 6.87 -6.50 -22.61
C ARG A 219 8.16 -6.16 -21.85
N PRO A 220 9.17 -5.58 -22.50
CA PRO A 220 10.41 -5.12 -21.84
C PRO A 220 10.19 -3.76 -21.16
N SER A 221 9.21 -3.69 -20.24
CA SER A 221 8.92 -2.49 -19.45
C SER A 221 9.56 -2.59 -18.07
N PRO A 222 10.10 -1.49 -17.50
CA PRO A 222 10.56 -1.45 -16.12
C PRO A 222 9.40 -1.49 -15.10
N ILE A 223 8.15 -1.34 -15.56
CA ILE A 223 6.92 -1.49 -14.78
C ILE A 223 6.25 -2.78 -15.22
N GLN A 224 5.85 -3.63 -14.28
CA GLN A 224 5.26 -4.93 -14.56
C GLN A 224 3.98 -5.14 -13.72
N ASN A 225 3.26 -6.24 -13.94
CA ASN A 225 2.09 -6.67 -13.18
C ASN A 225 0.94 -5.64 -13.19
N THR A 226 0.77 -4.89 -14.28
CA THR A 226 -0.19 -3.79 -14.38
C THR A 226 -1.63 -4.28 -14.48
N GLY A 227 -2.48 -3.83 -13.58
CA GLY A 227 -3.90 -4.20 -13.53
C GLY A 227 -4.62 -3.48 -12.39
N HIS A 228 -5.83 -3.95 -12.04
CA HIS A 228 -6.66 -3.41 -10.97
C HIS A 228 -6.82 -1.89 -11.07
N ALA A 229 -7.42 -1.45 -12.20
CA ALA A 229 -7.51 -0.04 -12.56
C ALA A 229 -8.86 0.57 -12.14
N ASP A 230 -8.84 1.84 -11.73
CA ASP A 230 -10.02 2.69 -11.57
C ASP A 230 -9.89 3.91 -12.50
N LEU A 231 -11.01 4.32 -13.15
CA LEU A 231 -11.04 5.42 -14.12
C LEU A 231 -11.51 6.72 -13.49
N VAL A 232 -10.87 7.83 -13.87
CA VAL A 232 -11.21 9.15 -13.37
C VAL A 232 -11.01 10.22 -14.43
N GLN A 233 -11.80 11.30 -14.37
CA GLN A 233 -11.59 12.49 -15.21
C GLN A 233 -10.61 13.45 -14.54
N GLY A 234 -9.61 13.89 -15.30
CA GLY A 234 -8.70 14.97 -14.94
C GLY A 234 -9.41 16.32 -14.80
N PRO A 235 -8.70 17.37 -14.31
CA PRO A 235 -9.24 18.72 -14.17
C PRO A 235 -9.78 19.30 -15.47
N ASP A 236 -9.18 18.98 -16.61
CA ASP A 236 -9.56 19.41 -17.97
C ASP A 236 -10.64 18.54 -18.62
N GLY A 237 -11.13 17.50 -17.90
CA GLY A 237 -12.11 16.54 -18.42
C GLY A 237 -11.54 15.39 -19.23
N SER A 238 -10.22 15.34 -19.47
CA SER A 238 -9.56 14.17 -20.05
C SER A 238 -9.65 12.96 -19.11
N TRP A 239 -9.58 11.75 -19.66
CA TRP A 239 -9.68 10.53 -18.87
C TRP A 239 -8.31 9.95 -18.51
N TRP A 240 -8.23 9.39 -17.32
CA TRP A 240 -7.05 8.79 -16.76
C TRP A 240 -7.40 7.50 -16.00
N ALA A 241 -6.44 6.60 -15.90
CA ALA A 241 -6.54 5.40 -15.07
C ALA A 241 -5.48 5.44 -13.97
N LEU A 242 -5.91 5.21 -12.72
CA LEU A 242 -5.02 4.82 -11.65
C LEU A 242 -5.07 3.29 -11.55
N LEU A 243 -3.92 2.66 -11.38
CA LEU A 243 -3.81 1.20 -11.39
C LEU A 243 -2.61 0.75 -10.57
N LEU A 244 -2.59 -0.51 -10.18
CA LEU A 244 -1.41 -1.07 -9.54
C LEU A 244 -0.38 -1.55 -10.56
N GLY A 245 0.87 -1.59 -10.13
CA GLY A 245 2.00 -2.19 -10.81
C GLY A 245 3.18 -2.38 -9.88
N VAL A 246 4.27 -2.93 -10.37
CA VAL A 246 5.51 -3.13 -9.62
C VAL A 246 6.71 -2.60 -10.38
N ARG A 247 7.78 -2.24 -9.66
CA ARG A 247 9.09 -1.86 -10.22
C ARG A 247 10.13 -2.96 -9.96
N PRO A 248 10.22 -4.01 -10.79
CA PRO A 248 11.16 -5.08 -10.55
C PRO A 248 12.61 -4.60 -10.65
N ARG A 249 13.49 -5.21 -9.86
CA ARG A 249 14.93 -4.94 -9.81
C ARG A 249 15.74 -6.22 -9.90
N GLY A 250 17.03 -6.08 -10.23
CA GLY A 250 17.97 -7.20 -10.29
C GLY A 250 17.81 -8.06 -11.54
N GLY A 251 18.25 -9.31 -11.44
CA GLY A 251 18.17 -10.31 -12.50
C GLY A 251 16.85 -11.10 -12.47
N THR A 252 16.90 -12.36 -12.92
CA THR A 252 15.74 -13.25 -12.91
C THR A 252 15.40 -13.71 -11.50
N PRO A 253 14.11 -13.64 -11.09
CA PRO A 253 12.88 -13.38 -11.86
C PRO A 253 12.52 -11.90 -12.04
N GLY A 254 13.32 -10.96 -11.51
CA GLY A 254 12.98 -9.56 -11.33
C GLY A 254 12.22 -9.37 -10.02
N TRP A 255 12.90 -8.88 -9.01
CA TRP A 255 12.47 -8.79 -7.62
C TRP A 255 11.76 -7.47 -7.34
N HIS A 256 10.63 -7.47 -6.60
CA HIS A 256 9.92 -6.24 -6.25
C HIS A 256 9.77 -6.04 -4.73
N PRO A 257 10.80 -5.47 -4.06
CA PRO A 257 10.80 -5.28 -2.60
C PRO A 257 9.80 -4.23 -2.11
N LEU A 258 9.35 -3.31 -2.98
CA LEU A 258 8.44 -2.22 -2.60
C LEU A 258 6.96 -2.63 -2.63
N GLY A 259 6.65 -3.86 -3.07
CA GLY A 259 5.30 -4.31 -3.28
C GLY A 259 4.65 -3.68 -4.51
N ARG A 260 3.32 -3.76 -4.57
CA ARG A 260 2.50 -3.17 -5.64
C ARG A 260 2.22 -1.71 -5.31
N GLU A 261 2.47 -0.81 -6.24
CA GLU A 261 2.41 0.64 -6.09
C GLU A 261 1.33 1.21 -7.01
N THR A 262 0.88 2.45 -6.78
CA THR A 262 -0.14 3.09 -7.63
C THR A 262 0.48 3.97 -8.71
N TYR A 263 0.04 3.73 -9.94
CA TYR A 263 0.49 4.38 -11.18
C TYR A 263 -0.64 5.16 -11.84
N LEU A 264 -0.28 6.13 -12.68
CA LEU A 264 -1.19 6.96 -13.47
C LEU A 264 -0.87 6.80 -14.95
N THR A 265 -1.90 6.64 -15.80
CA THR A 265 -1.74 6.59 -17.24
C THR A 265 -2.93 7.24 -17.94
N PRO A 266 -2.73 7.91 -19.10
CA PRO A 266 -3.83 8.53 -19.84
C PRO A 266 -4.73 7.50 -20.52
N VAL A 267 -6.01 7.88 -20.67
CA VAL A 267 -7.03 7.10 -21.36
C VAL A 267 -7.65 7.97 -22.46
N SER A 268 -7.71 7.45 -23.66
CA SER A 268 -8.45 8.04 -24.79
C SER A 268 -9.70 7.22 -25.10
N TRP A 269 -10.58 7.75 -25.93
CA TRP A 269 -11.82 7.06 -26.32
C TRP A 269 -11.90 6.95 -27.85
N VAL A 270 -12.16 5.72 -28.33
CA VAL A 270 -12.35 5.41 -29.75
C VAL A 270 -13.64 4.59 -29.87
N ASP A 271 -14.58 5.02 -30.69
CA ASP A 271 -15.87 4.33 -30.90
C ASP A 271 -16.60 3.99 -29.58
N GLU A 272 -16.59 4.92 -28.65
CA GLU A 272 -17.12 4.76 -27.29
C GLU A 272 -16.46 3.63 -26.46
N TRP A 273 -15.22 3.23 -26.80
CA TRP A 273 -14.41 2.33 -25.99
C TRP A 273 -13.17 3.04 -25.45
N PRO A 274 -12.79 2.81 -24.19
CA PRO A 274 -11.57 3.38 -23.66
C PRO A 274 -10.35 2.65 -24.22
N VAL A 275 -9.31 3.42 -24.50
CA VAL A 275 -7.98 2.95 -24.89
C VAL A 275 -7.00 3.43 -23.82
N ILE A 276 -6.54 2.50 -22.99
CA ILE A 276 -5.60 2.78 -21.91
C ILE A 276 -4.18 2.76 -22.48
N ALA A 277 -3.43 3.83 -22.31
CA ALA A 277 -2.04 3.88 -22.74
C ALA A 277 -1.16 2.95 -21.88
N GLU A 278 -0.06 2.47 -22.47
CA GLU A 278 0.99 1.79 -21.71
C GLU A 278 1.47 2.71 -20.57
N VAL A 279 1.69 2.13 -19.37
CA VAL A 279 2.08 2.90 -18.19
C VAL A 279 3.50 3.44 -18.35
N PRO A 280 3.69 4.77 -18.45
CA PRO A 280 5.00 5.36 -18.67
C PRO A 280 5.76 5.51 -17.35
N VAL A 281 7.10 5.48 -17.40
CA VAL A 281 7.95 5.86 -16.25
C VAL A 281 7.89 7.37 -15.99
N GLU A 282 7.99 8.17 -17.05
CA GLU A 282 7.79 9.62 -17.01
C GLU A 282 6.42 9.93 -17.59
N LEU A 283 5.59 10.64 -16.81
CA LEU A 283 4.27 11.01 -17.26
C LEU A 283 4.36 11.91 -18.52
N PRO A 284 3.40 11.81 -19.44
CA PRO A 284 3.30 12.78 -20.53
C PRO A 284 3.12 14.19 -19.96
N GLN A 285 3.16 15.19 -20.83
CA GLN A 285 2.83 16.55 -20.41
C GLN A 285 1.42 16.54 -19.79
N ILE A 286 1.33 16.94 -18.53
CA ILE A 286 0.07 17.09 -17.82
C ILE A 286 -0.60 18.38 -18.32
N PRO A 287 -1.86 18.32 -18.81
CA PRO A 287 -2.50 19.47 -19.47
C PRO A 287 -3.12 20.48 -18.49
N TRP A 288 -2.94 20.31 -17.19
CA TRP A 288 -3.44 21.22 -16.13
C TRP A 288 -2.32 21.67 -15.20
N GLU A 289 -2.64 22.62 -14.32
CA GLU A 289 -1.73 23.10 -13.29
C GLU A 289 -1.46 22.02 -12.25
N LEU A 290 -0.19 21.86 -11.87
CA LEU A 290 0.24 20.94 -10.82
C LEU A 290 0.18 21.63 -9.45
N HIS A 291 -0.27 20.87 -8.45
CA HIS A 291 -0.47 21.33 -7.07
C HIS A 291 0.33 20.47 -6.09
N PRO A 292 1.68 20.56 -6.09
CA PRO A 292 2.51 19.76 -5.19
C PRO A 292 2.23 20.11 -3.73
N TRP A 293 2.18 19.08 -2.91
CA TRP A 293 2.14 19.26 -1.46
C TRP A 293 3.51 19.68 -0.92
N PRO A 294 3.56 20.42 0.21
CA PRO A 294 4.82 20.59 0.93
C PRO A 294 5.45 19.22 1.22
N ALA A 295 6.79 19.17 1.10
CA ALA A 295 7.53 17.95 1.42
C ALA A 295 7.26 17.52 2.86
N GLU A 296 6.93 16.23 3.05
CA GLU A 296 6.80 15.68 4.39
C GLU A 296 8.18 15.66 5.09
N PRO A 297 8.23 15.92 6.41
CA PRO A 297 9.47 15.76 7.16
C PRO A 297 9.98 14.33 7.02
N GLY A 298 11.25 14.17 6.65
CA GLY A 298 11.92 12.87 6.63
C GLY A 298 12.15 12.30 8.03
N ARG A 299 12.07 13.15 9.06
CA ARG A 299 12.29 12.84 10.48
C ARG A 299 11.04 13.11 11.29
N GLU A 300 10.75 12.20 12.21
CA GLU A 300 9.70 12.26 13.22
C GLU A 300 10.34 12.32 14.60
N ASP A 301 10.06 13.38 15.34
CA ASP A 301 10.62 13.65 16.69
C ASP A 301 9.66 13.25 17.82
N PHE A 302 8.51 12.66 17.51
CA PHE A 302 7.52 12.12 18.46
C PHE A 302 6.95 13.14 19.46
N ASP A 303 6.90 14.41 19.09
CA ASP A 303 6.36 15.49 19.92
C ASP A 303 4.83 15.47 20.03
N GLY A 304 4.16 14.63 19.25
CA GLY A 304 2.72 14.50 19.17
C GLY A 304 2.22 13.11 18.80
N PRO A 305 0.95 12.99 18.41
CA PRO A 305 0.43 11.74 17.84
C PRO A 305 1.14 11.39 16.55
N LEU A 306 1.33 10.09 16.30
CA LEU A 306 1.94 9.62 15.05
C LEU A 306 1.09 10.04 13.85
N PRO A 307 1.71 10.59 12.80
CA PRO A 307 1.04 10.91 11.54
C PRO A 307 0.37 9.69 10.88
N PRO A 308 -0.66 9.89 10.02
CA PRO A 308 -1.50 8.82 9.50
C PRO A 308 -0.77 7.78 8.64
N GLN A 309 0.43 8.08 8.15
CA GLN A 309 1.27 7.16 7.39
C GLN A 309 2.04 6.13 8.24
N TRP A 310 2.00 6.25 9.57
CA TRP A 310 2.58 5.25 10.46
C TRP A 310 1.67 4.04 10.58
N LEU A 311 2.28 2.87 10.51
CA LEU A 311 1.62 1.57 10.50
C LEU A 311 2.09 0.74 11.69
N SER A 312 1.19 -0.11 12.20
CA SER A 312 1.51 -1.23 13.09
C SER A 312 0.94 -2.51 12.50
N VAL A 313 1.41 -3.66 12.97
CA VAL A 313 0.89 -4.95 12.52
C VAL A 313 -0.38 -5.28 13.28
N ARG A 314 -1.49 -5.52 12.56
CA ARG A 314 -2.84 -5.92 13.05
C ARG A 314 -3.51 -4.91 13.98
N ASP A 315 -2.79 -4.35 14.93
CA ASP A 315 -3.31 -3.44 15.94
C ASP A 315 -2.21 -2.50 16.45
N ARG A 316 -2.61 -1.43 17.12
CA ARG A 316 -1.70 -0.55 17.86
C ARG A 316 -2.19 -0.42 19.30
N PRO A 317 -1.86 -1.38 20.16
CA PRO A 317 -2.28 -1.30 21.55
C PRO A 317 -1.62 -0.10 22.25
N ALA A 318 -2.45 0.85 22.72
CA ALA A 318 -1.97 2.11 23.31
C ALA A 318 -1.17 1.92 24.61
N ASP A 319 -1.31 0.78 25.28
CA ASP A 319 -0.54 0.38 26.44
C ASP A 319 0.88 -0.13 26.07
N ARG A 320 1.13 -0.44 24.82
CA ARG A 320 2.43 -0.95 24.32
C ARG A 320 3.14 -0.02 23.34
N VAL A 321 2.39 0.84 22.62
CA VAL A 321 2.92 1.75 21.59
C VAL A 321 2.37 3.15 21.83
N THR A 322 3.14 4.04 22.45
CA THR A 322 2.66 5.36 22.86
C THR A 322 3.72 6.45 22.77
N THR A 323 3.29 7.66 22.43
CA THR A 323 4.08 8.90 22.54
C THR A 323 3.74 9.69 23.81
N ALA A 324 2.71 9.28 24.55
CA ALA A 324 2.22 10.01 25.72
C ALA A 324 2.98 9.69 27.02
N GLN A 325 3.58 8.52 27.14
CA GLN A 325 4.22 8.06 28.38
C GLN A 325 5.52 8.82 28.68
N ARG A 326 6.32 9.12 27.65
CA ARG A 326 7.56 9.89 27.74
C ARG A 326 7.55 10.95 26.64
N PRO A 327 7.19 12.21 26.96
CA PRO A 327 7.07 13.27 25.97
C PRO A 327 8.33 13.42 25.10
N GLY A 328 8.16 13.60 23.78
CA GLY A 328 9.24 13.65 22.82
C GLY A 328 9.90 12.30 22.54
N ARG A 329 9.23 11.19 22.86
CA ARG A 329 9.73 9.84 22.58
C ARG A 329 8.58 8.89 22.22
N LEU A 330 8.85 8.00 21.29
CA LEU A 330 8.02 6.81 21.10
C LEU A 330 8.47 5.74 22.11
N THR A 331 7.54 5.30 22.95
CA THR A 331 7.76 4.23 23.92
C THR A 331 7.10 2.95 23.45
N LEU A 332 7.87 1.85 23.41
CA LEU A 332 7.39 0.53 23.04
C LEU A 332 7.63 -0.45 24.20
N HIS A 333 6.61 -1.23 24.57
CA HIS A 333 6.68 -2.25 25.63
C HIS A 333 6.59 -3.65 25.00
N ALA A 334 7.71 -4.38 25.00
CA ALA A 334 7.74 -5.76 24.51
C ALA A 334 6.81 -6.66 25.33
N ARG A 335 6.27 -7.69 24.68
CA ARG A 335 5.43 -8.69 25.32
C ARG A 335 6.06 -10.07 25.19
N ASP A 336 6.04 -10.63 23.97
CA ASP A 336 6.46 -11.99 23.69
C ASP A 336 7.81 -12.04 22.95
N GLY A 337 8.44 -10.88 22.74
CA GLY A 337 9.75 -10.76 22.06
C GLY A 337 9.67 -10.88 20.53
N HIS A 338 8.49 -10.93 19.97
CA HIS A 338 8.30 -10.94 18.52
C HIS A 338 8.31 -9.52 17.94
N VAL A 339 8.93 -9.35 16.76
CA VAL A 339 9.01 -8.04 16.09
C VAL A 339 7.61 -7.41 15.93
N ASP A 340 6.62 -8.20 15.56
CA ASP A 340 5.27 -7.73 15.25
C ASP A 340 4.46 -7.24 16.47
N ASP A 341 4.85 -7.62 17.70
CA ASP A 341 4.12 -7.22 18.92
C ASP A 341 4.06 -5.72 19.13
N THR A 342 5.10 -5.01 18.70
CA THR A 342 5.25 -3.56 18.88
C THR A 342 5.67 -2.85 17.62
N PHE A 343 5.82 -3.56 16.50
CA PHE A 343 6.30 -2.97 15.25
C PHE A 343 5.45 -1.76 14.85
N THR A 344 6.15 -0.63 14.64
CA THR A 344 5.54 0.62 14.20
C THR A 344 6.49 1.29 13.20
N GLY A 345 6.03 1.54 11.97
CA GLY A 345 6.90 1.98 10.89
C GLY A 345 6.20 2.67 9.73
N ARG A 346 6.96 2.91 8.67
CA ARG A 346 6.52 3.57 7.43
C ARG A 346 6.85 2.70 6.22
N ARG A 347 6.00 2.74 5.20
CA ARG A 347 6.25 2.05 3.93
C ARG A 347 7.55 2.51 3.29
N GLN A 348 8.37 1.58 2.83
CA GLN A 348 9.53 1.91 2.00
C GLN A 348 9.04 2.36 0.61
N GLN A 349 9.35 3.60 0.23
CA GLN A 349 8.86 4.22 -1.01
C GLN A 349 9.93 4.28 -2.12
N HIS A 350 11.21 4.14 -1.76
CA HIS A 350 12.34 4.22 -2.67
C HIS A 350 13.23 2.99 -2.57
N HIS A 351 13.84 2.59 -3.68
CA HIS A 351 14.75 1.43 -3.68
C HIS A 351 16.00 1.65 -2.83
N ALA A 352 16.52 2.88 -2.82
CA ALA A 352 17.65 3.27 -1.99
C ALA A 352 17.18 4.24 -0.92
N VAL A 353 17.25 3.81 0.34
CA VAL A 353 16.84 4.60 1.52
C VAL A 353 17.84 4.44 2.65
N ARG A 354 17.85 5.46 3.51
CA ARG A 354 18.48 5.44 4.84
C ARG A 354 17.41 5.57 5.90
N ALA A 355 17.37 4.63 6.83
CA ALA A 355 16.55 4.71 8.03
C ALA A 355 17.49 4.83 9.25
N ARG A 356 17.16 5.74 10.17
CA ARG A 356 17.92 5.96 11.40
C ARG A 356 16.98 6.19 12.57
N THR A 357 17.44 5.82 13.76
CA THR A 357 16.77 6.16 15.01
C THR A 357 17.77 6.27 16.15
N ARG A 358 17.51 7.15 17.10
CA ARG A 358 18.22 7.17 18.37
C ARG A 358 17.42 6.42 19.41
N LEU A 359 18.05 5.44 20.03
CA LEU A 359 17.46 4.52 20.97
C LEU A 359 18.11 4.67 22.35
N ASP A 360 17.27 4.79 23.38
CA ASP A 360 17.63 4.66 24.79
C ASP A 360 17.32 3.21 25.22
N THR A 361 18.36 2.49 25.60
CA THR A 361 18.31 1.05 25.94
C THR A 361 18.40 0.78 27.44
N ALA A 362 18.18 1.80 28.30
CA ALA A 362 18.31 1.64 29.74
C ALA A 362 17.31 0.64 30.33
N ASP A 363 16.12 0.51 29.75
CA ASP A 363 15.01 -0.26 30.29
C ASP A 363 14.66 -1.51 29.45
N GLY A 364 15.43 -1.78 28.38
CA GLY A 364 15.16 -2.95 27.53
C GLY A 364 15.91 -2.98 26.21
N THR A 365 15.53 -3.90 25.36
CA THR A 365 16.09 -4.12 24.01
C THR A 365 15.10 -3.59 22.97
N GLY A 366 15.58 -2.77 22.05
CA GLY A 366 14.79 -2.26 20.93
C GLY A 366 15.63 -2.11 19.67
N GLY A 367 14.96 -1.85 18.55
CA GLY A 367 15.66 -1.77 17.28
C GLY A 367 14.90 -1.17 16.11
N LEU A 368 15.62 -1.12 14.97
CA LEU A 368 15.10 -0.88 13.63
C LEU A 368 14.85 -2.21 12.94
N ALA A 369 13.70 -2.36 12.31
CA ALA A 369 13.37 -3.51 11.48
C ALA A 369 13.03 -3.07 10.04
N VAL A 370 13.50 -3.86 9.07
CA VAL A 370 12.97 -3.91 7.72
C VAL A 370 12.13 -5.17 7.63
N ARG A 371 10.81 -5.00 7.66
CA ARG A 371 9.83 -6.08 7.70
C ARG A 371 9.13 -6.21 6.34
N LEU A 372 8.97 -7.43 5.88
CA LEU A 372 8.07 -7.75 4.77
C LEU A 372 6.79 -8.43 5.30
N ASP A 373 6.94 -9.49 6.12
CA ASP A 373 5.86 -10.24 6.73
C ASP A 373 6.28 -10.85 8.08
N ASP A 374 5.45 -11.73 8.67
CA ASP A 374 5.67 -12.36 9.98
C ASP A 374 6.93 -13.25 10.01
N GLU A 375 7.37 -13.76 8.87
CA GLU A 375 8.50 -14.70 8.76
C GLU A 375 9.72 -14.09 8.07
N HIS A 376 9.61 -12.87 7.51
CA HIS A 376 10.68 -12.25 6.74
C HIS A 376 10.95 -10.82 7.21
N ALA A 377 11.97 -10.68 8.07
CA ALA A 377 12.45 -9.39 8.55
C ALA A 377 13.96 -9.42 8.80
N TYR A 378 14.61 -8.27 8.62
CA TYR A 378 15.96 -8.00 9.08
C TYR A 378 15.93 -6.90 10.11
N THR A 379 16.64 -7.10 11.22
CA THR A 379 16.64 -6.15 12.32
C THR A 379 18.06 -5.77 12.73
N VAL A 380 18.21 -4.56 13.24
CA VAL A 380 19.34 -4.13 14.05
C VAL A 380 18.81 -3.63 15.38
N GLU A 381 19.27 -4.23 16.48
CA GLU A 381 18.76 -3.97 17.82
C GLU A 381 19.90 -3.76 18.83
N ALA A 382 19.61 -3.08 19.93
CA ALA A 382 20.58 -2.85 20.99
C ALA A 382 19.98 -3.07 22.38
N ASP A 383 20.79 -3.60 23.33
CA ASP A 383 20.42 -3.96 24.71
C ASP A 383 21.21 -3.18 25.79
N GLY A 384 21.77 -2.01 25.45
CA GLY A 384 22.55 -1.18 26.35
C GLY A 384 24.05 -1.52 26.39
N ARG A 385 24.44 -2.71 26.00
CA ARG A 385 25.85 -3.13 25.95
C ARG A 385 26.27 -3.64 24.59
N ARG A 386 25.33 -4.13 23.81
CA ARG A 386 25.57 -4.78 22.51
C ARG A 386 24.61 -4.27 21.48
N VAL A 387 25.07 -4.24 20.25
CA VAL A 387 24.24 -4.10 19.06
C VAL A 387 24.33 -5.39 18.25
N ARG A 388 23.19 -5.88 17.78
CA ARG A 388 23.09 -7.13 17.01
C ARG A 388 22.35 -6.89 15.72
N VAL A 389 22.76 -7.59 14.67
CA VAL A 389 21.96 -7.74 13.45
C VAL A 389 21.34 -9.13 13.48
N VAL A 390 20.02 -9.20 13.37
CA VAL A 390 19.27 -10.45 13.45
C VAL A 390 18.47 -10.64 12.16
N THR A 391 18.41 -11.86 11.68
CA THR A 391 17.59 -12.27 10.54
C THR A 391 16.44 -13.14 11.01
N HIS A 392 15.24 -12.83 10.54
CA HIS A 392 14.03 -13.64 10.72
C HIS A 392 13.64 -14.13 9.32
N LEU A 393 13.83 -15.43 9.05
CA LEU A 393 13.60 -16.02 7.73
C LEU A 393 12.98 -17.40 7.86
N GLY A 394 11.72 -17.55 7.43
CA GLY A 394 10.99 -18.82 7.41
C GLY A 394 10.88 -19.44 8.81
N GLY A 395 10.61 -18.64 9.85
CA GLY A 395 10.52 -19.06 11.22
C GLY A 395 11.87 -19.28 11.94
N GLN A 396 13.00 -19.08 11.23
CA GLN A 396 14.34 -19.15 11.83
C GLN A 396 14.83 -17.76 12.24
N VAL A 397 15.33 -17.66 13.48
CA VAL A 397 15.93 -16.42 14.01
C VAL A 397 17.43 -16.65 14.19
N THR A 398 18.25 -15.82 13.53
CA THR A 398 19.71 -15.98 13.55
C THR A 398 20.41 -14.64 13.77
N VAL A 399 21.35 -14.59 14.73
CA VAL A 399 22.25 -13.46 14.90
C VAL A 399 23.32 -13.50 13.80
N ALA A 400 23.22 -12.58 12.86
CA ALA A 400 24.16 -12.46 11.74
C ALA A 400 25.48 -11.78 12.13
N ALA A 401 25.41 -10.83 13.07
CA ALA A 401 26.57 -10.13 13.60
C ALA A 401 26.24 -9.50 14.96
N GLU A 402 27.27 -9.33 15.79
CA GLU A 402 27.16 -8.71 17.11
C GLU A 402 28.40 -7.86 17.41
N ARG A 403 28.24 -6.76 18.16
CA ARG A 403 29.30 -5.87 18.61
C ARG A 403 28.98 -5.30 19.99
N GLU A 404 29.99 -5.20 20.88
CA GLU A 404 29.87 -4.44 22.13
C GLU A 404 29.83 -2.93 21.85
N LEU A 405 28.98 -2.22 22.59
CA LEU A 405 28.84 -0.77 22.56
C LEU A 405 29.60 -0.13 23.73
N PRO A 406 30.30 0.99 23.49
CA PRO A 406 30.97 1.73 24.55
C PRO A 406 29.99 2.49 25.46
N HIS A 407 28.78 2.80 24.98
CA HIS A 407 27.74 3.58 25.66
C HIS A 407 26.35 3.01 25.34
N PRO A 408 25.37 3.15 26.28
CA PRO A 408 24.01 2.63 26.08
C PRO A 408 23.16 3.44 25.11
N ASP A 409 23.58 4.67 24.81
CA ASP A 409 22.91 5.57 23.87
C ASP A 409 23.48 5.34 22.45
N VAL A 410 22.63 4.91 21.53
CA VAL A 410 23.05 4.50 20.20
C VAL A 410 22.13 5.04 19.11
N VAL A 411 22.73 5.42 17.98
CA VAL A 411 21.98 5.66 16.75
C VAL A 411 22.08 4.43 15.88
N LEU A 412 20.97 3.72 15.73
CA LEU A 412 20.85 2.59 14.81
C LEU A 412 20.60 3.09 13.38
N ARG A 413 21.15 2.36 12.42
CA ARG A 413 21.05 2.73 11.00
C ARG A 413 20.89 1.52 10.10
N VAL A 414 20.00 1.67 9.11
CA VAL A 414 19.80 0.76 8.01
C VAL A 414 19.92 1.53 6.69
N GLU A 415 20.63 0.96 5.73
CA GLU A 415 20.67 1.48 4.37
C GLU A 415 20.36 0.39 3.35
N THR A 416 19.57 0.74 2.36
CA THR A 416 19.34 -0.12 1.19
C THR A 416 20.07 0.47 -0.03
N ALA A 417 20.79 -0.35 -0.75
CA ALA A 417 21.53 0.06 -1.95
C ALA A 417 21.40 -1.01 -3.05
N PRO A 418 21.59 -0.65 -4.33
CA PRO A 418 21.58 -1.62 -5.41
C PRO A 418 22.55 -2.76 -5.13
N ALA A 419 22.11 -4.01 -5.35
CA ALA A 419 23.00 -5.16 -5.22
C ALA A 419 24.15 -5.12 -6.25
N ALA A 420 25.30 -5.65 -5.85
CA ALA A 420 26.42 -5.82 -6.80
C ALA A 420 25.99 -6.69 -7.99
N PRO A 421 26.29 -6.28 -9.22
CA PRO A 421 25.90 -7.03 -10.41
C PRO A 421 26.45 -8.46 -10.43
N ARG A 422 25.56 -9.44 -10.64
CA ARG A 422 25.90 -10.87 -10.78
C ARG A 422 25.17 -11.51 -11.97
N GLY A 423 24.96 -10.69 -13.04
CA GLY A 423 24.18 -11.11 -14.20
C GLY A 423 22.75 -11.52 -13.81
N PRO A 424 22.24 -12.66 -14.34
CA PRO A 424 20.88 -13.12 -14.02
C PRO A 424 20.63 -13.41 -12.53
N ARG A 425 21.68 -13.57 -11.72
CA ARG A 425 21.59 -13.82 -10.28
C ARG A 425 21.66 -12.55 -9.41
N THR A 426 21.66 -11.38 -10.02
CA THR A 426 21.64 -10.10 -9.29
C THR A 426 20.38 -10.00 -8.45
N GLY A 427 20.52 -9.73 -7.14
CA GLY A 427 19.38 -9.43 -6.25
C GLY A 427 18.82 -8.02 -6.50
N PRO A 428 17.72 -7.64 -5.84
CA PRO A 428 17.14 -6.30 -5.98
C PRO A 428 18.05 -5.23 -5.38
N ASP A 429 18.57 -5.51 -4.21
CA ASP A 429 19.37 -4.63 -3.38
C ASP A 429 20.16 -5.43 -2.34
N ALA A 430 21.00 -4.73 -1.60
CA ALA A 430 21.66 -5.17 -0.38
C ALA A 430 21.26 -4.24 0.76
N LEU A 431 21.04 -4.80 1.95
CA LEU A 431 20.68 -4.07 3.14
C LEU A 431 21.86 -4.06 4.11
N ALA A 432 22.44 -2.88 4.36
CA ALA A 432 23.48 -2.68 5.37
C ALA A 432 22.81 -2.27 6.69
N LEU A 433 23.03 -3.04 7.76
CA LEU A 433 22.49 -2.81 9.09
C LEU A 433 23.62 -2.63 10.08
N GLY A 434 23.52 -1.63 10.97
CA GLY A 434 24.55 -1.31 11.95
C GLY A 434 24.17 -0.10 12.78
N PHE A 435 25.20 0.65 13.21
CA PHE A 435 25.04 1.82 14.06
C PHE A 435 25.95 2.97 13.64
N GLU A 436 25.71 4.16 14.16
CA GLU A 436 26.59 5.31 13.98
C GLU A 436 27.57 5.41 15.16
N ARG A 437 28.84 5.64 14.83
CA ARG A 437 29.87 6.02 15.82
C ARG A 437 29.58 7.41 16.37
N PRO A 438 30.23 7.81 17.49
CA PRO A 438 30.06 9.15 18.05
C PRO A 438 30.38 10.31 17.08
N ASP A 439 31.20 10.04 16.06
CA ASP A 439 31.54 11.00 15.00
C ASP A 439 30.50 11.06 13.86
N GLY A 440 29.43 10.30 13.98
CA GLY A 440 28.38 10.18 12.94
C GLY A 440 28.72 9.22 11.80
N THR A 441 29.88 8.57 11.83
CA THR A 441 30.27 7.58 10.79
C THR A 441 29.45 6.32 10.93
N PHE A 442 28.85 5.85 9.83
CA PHE A 442 28.14 4.59 9.79
C PHE A 442 29.09 3.38 9.88
N GLU A 443 28.85 2.51 10.83
CA GLU A 443 29.51 1.21 10.97
C GLU A 443 28.52 0.10 10.66
N PRO A 444 28.51 -0.46 9.44
CA PRO A 444 27.69 -1.61 9.12
C PRO A 444 28.26 -2.84 9.80
N LEU A 445 27.42 -3.58 10.54
CA LEU A 445 27.77 -4.85 11.16
C LEU A 445 27.54 -6.01 10.20
N ALA A 446 26.47 -5.94 9.40
CA ALA A 446 26.17 -6.91 8.36
C ALA A 446 25.60 -6.23 7.12
N THR A 447 25.86 -6.86 5.97
CA THR A 447 25.20 -6.52 4.70
C THR A 447 24.48 -7.77 4.21
N LEU A 448 23.16 -7.70 4.14
CA LEU A 448 22.27 -8.83 3.89
C LEU A 448 21.64 -8.75 2.48
N ASP A 449 21.30 -9.91 1.95
CA ASP A 449 20.70 -10.02 0.61
C ASP A 449 19.22 -9.62 0.65
N GLY A 450 18.85 -8.63 -0.14
CA GLY A 450 17.49 -8.11 -0.19
C GLY A 450 16.45 -9.05 -0.82
N ARG A 451 16.87 -10.12 -1.52
CA ARG A 451 15.95 -11.10 -2.11
C ARG A 451 15.01 -11.73 -1.11
N HIS A 452 15.49 -12.00 0.11
CA HIS A 452 14.69 -12.63 1.16
C HIS A 452 13.52 -11.75 1.66
N LEU A 453 13.58 -10.46 1.42
CA LEU A 453 12.52 -9.51 1.76
C LEU A 453 11.82 -9.00 0.50
N THR A 454 11.37 -9.93 -0.36
CA THR A 454 10.60 -9.65 -1.58
C THR A 454 9.48 -10.67 -1.74
N THR A 455 8.43 -10.28 -2.46
CA THR A 455 7.29 -11.16 -2.75
C THR A 455 7.70 -12.45 -3.47
N GLU A 456 8.76 -12.43 -4.29
CA GLU A 456 9.25 -13.63 -5.00
C GLU A 456 9.83 -14.71 -4.07
N VAL A 457 10.17 -14.37 -2.83
CA VAL A 457 10.63 -15.33 -1.82
C VAL A 457 9.58 -15.59 -0.76
N ALA A 458 9.01 -14.53 -0.20
CA ALA A 458 8.08 -14.60 0.92
C ALA A 458 6.64 -14.89 0.47
N GLY A 459 6.28 -14.57 -0.77
CA GLY A 459 4.89 -14.54 -1.21
C GLY A 459 4.15 -13.28 -0.73
N GLY A 460 2.82 -13.33 -0.72
CA GLY A 460 1.99 -12.25 -0.17
C GLY A 460 1.80 -11.07 -1.10
N PHE A 461 1.22 -9.98 -0.54
CA PHE A 461 0.74 -8.84 -1.30
C PHE A 461 1.31 -7.50 -0.83
N THR A 462 2.12 -7.49 0.23
CA THR A 462 2.70 -6.28 0.81
C THR A 462 4.06 -5.94 0.20
N GLY A 463 4.63 -4.83 0.62
CA GLY A 463 6.01 -4.43 0.39
C GLY A 463 6.69 -4.16 1.72
N ARG A 464 7.98 -3.84 1.69
CA ARG A 464 8.75 -3.56 2.90
C ARG A 464 8.22 -2.36 3.66
N VAL A 465 8.14 -2.52 4.98
CA VAL A 465 7.93 -1.46 5.95
C VAL A 465 9.17 -1.36 6.82
N ILE A 466 9.66 -0.13 7.05
CA ILE A 466 10.82 0.13 7.90
C ILE A 466 10.32 0.84 9.16
N GLY A 467 10.67 0.31 10.33
CA GLY A 467 10.13 0.83 11.58
C GLY A 467 10.88 0.40 12.81
N LEU A 468 10.26 0.70 13.93
CA LEU A 468 10.77 0.54 15.29
C LEU A 468 10.04 -0.62 15.97
N TYR A 469 10.76 -1.32 16.88
CA TYR A 469 10.17 -2.37 17.69
C TYR A 469 10.91 -2.52 19.03
N ALA A 470 10.26 -3.12 20.01
CA ALA A 470 10.87 -3.57 21.27
C ALA A 470 10.95 -5.09 21.29
N ALA A 471 12.13 -5.64 21.55
CA ALA A 471 12.36 -7.07 21.66
C ALA A 471 12.21 -7.57 23.12
N GLU A 472 12.67 -6.79 24.11
CA GLU A 472 12.57 -7.11 25.53
C GLU A 472 12.38 -5.83 26.36
N GLY A 473 11.61 -5.90 27.43
CA GLY A 473 11.39 -4.78 28.34
C GLY A 473 10.76 -3.56 27.66
N THR A 474 11.34 -2.40 27.84
CA THR A 474 10.86 -1.14 27.30
C THR A 474 11.92 -0.45 26.47
N ALA A 475 11.58 -0.05 25.26
CA ALA A 475 12.44 0.72 24.37
C ALA A 475 11.89 2.14 24.17
N HIS A 476 12.78 3.15 24.25
CA HIS A 476 12.42 4.54 24.05
C HIS A 476 13.20 5.12 22.87
N PHE A 477 12.46 5.57 21.86
CA PHE A 477 13.03 6.14 20.64
C PHE A 477 12.87 7.66 20.66
N ASP A 478 13.98 8.38 20.53
CA ASP A 478 14.03 9.84 20.55
C ASP A 478 13.48 10.44 19.26
N TRP A 479 13.84 9.81 18.14
CA TRP A 479 13.38 10.18 16.81
C TRP A 479 13.53 9.01 15.84
N PHE A 480 12.81 9.11 14.73
CA PHE A 480 12.94 8.20 13.58
C PHE A 480 13.09 9.03 12.30
N GLU A 481 14.03 8.65 11.44
CA GLU A 481 14.26 9.27 10.15
C GLU A 481 14.26 8.22 9.04
N LEU A 482 13.54 8.50 7.96
CA LEU A 482 13.50 7.68 6.75
C LEU A 482 13.63 8.61 5.53
N GLN A 483 14.73 8.50 4.80
CA GLN A 483 15.05 9.38 3.68
C GLN A 483 15.49 8.59 2.45
N PRO A 484 15.14 9.02 1.23
CA PRO A 484 15.74 8.49 0.02
C PRO A 484 17.23 8.83 -0.04
N LEU A 485 18.04 7.85 -0.44
CA LEU A 485 19.45 8.08 -0.77
C LEU A 485 19.55 8.60 -2.21
N ARG A 486 20.30 9.70 -2.40
CA ARG A 486 20.61 10.24 -3.72
C ARG A 486 21.93 9.66 -4.22
N PRO A 487 22.14 9.56 -5.55
CA PRO A 487 23.45 9.22 -6.07
C PRO A 487 24.53 10.17 -5.54
N GLY A 488 25.48 9.63 -4.75
CA GLY A 488 26.57 10.40 -4.14
C GLY A 488 26.42 10.71 -2.65
N ASP A 489 25.30 10.29 -2.00
CA ASP A 489 25.13 10.38 -0.54
C ASP A 489 25.93 9.28 0.18
#